data_6ca0e8c1d479c0f4b17d375d6ba84656
#
_entry.id   6ca0e8c1d479c0f4b17d375d6ba84656
#
_cell.length_a   1.000
_cell.length_b   1.000
_cell.length_c   1.000
_cell.angle_alpha   90.00
_cell.angle_beta   90.00
_cell.angle_gamma   90.00
#
_symmetry.space_group_name_H-M   'P 1'
#
loop_
_entity.id
_entity.type
_entity.pdbx_description
1 polymer ?
#
loop_
_entity_poly.entity_id
_entity_poly.type
_entity_poly.pdbx_seq_one_letter_code
_entity_poly.pdbx_strand_id
1 'polypeptide(L)'
;MKLYNYFRSSASFRVRIALELKGLDYDYVPVHLVKGEHTQDAYAAVSASQLVPTFEIDSGERLGQSMAIIEYLDEVHPQHPLLPPDALGRARVRALAQLVACEIHPLNNLRVLKYLVRQLKVQEDAKSAWYRHWVRQGLEAFERELSQLPPSTYCYGSTPTLADCCLVPQIFNGRRFDVDFSGLARTMAAYDACMAHPAFQKAQPANCPDNEA
;
A
#
# COMPACT_ATOMS: atom_id res chain seq x y z
N MET A 1 6.25 -19.05 -4.92
CA MET A 1 5.82 -18.02 -3.93
C MET A 1 4.31 -17.85 -4.00
N LYS A 2 3.61 -17.52 -2.87
CA LYS A 2 2.17 -17.23 -2.88
C LYS A 2 1.87 -15.93 -2.15
N LEU A 3 0.90 -15.16 -2.65
CA LEU A 3 0.42 -13.94 -1.99
C LEU A 3 -1.06 -14.11 -1.60
N TYR A 4 -1.31 -14.27 -0.32
CA TYR A 4 -2.65 -14.21 0.26
C TYR A 4 -3.05 -12.75 0.37
N ASN A 5 -4.04 -12.33 -0.38
CA ASN A 5 -4.36 -10.91 -0.49
C ASN A 5 -5.81 -10.64 -0.86
N TYR A 6 -6.18 -9.36 -0.90
CA TYR A 6 -7.49 -8.89 -1.31
C TYR A 6 -7.32 -7.73 -2.30
N PHE A 7 -8.04 -7.75 -3.41
CA PHE A 7 -7.84 -6.79 -4.49
C PHE A 7 -7.87 -5.31 -4.06
N ARG A 8 -8.78 -4.90 -3.16
CA ARG A 8 -8.90 -3.53 -2.65
C ARG A 8 -8.03 -3.20 -1.44
N SER A 9 -7.29 -4.16 -0.89
CA SER A 9 -6.39 -3.90 0.23
C SER A 9 -5.20 -3.06 -0.21
N SER A 10 -5.02 -1.86 0.37
CA SER A 10 -3.84 -1.02 0.12
C SER A 10 -2.54 -1.75 0.45
N ALA A 11 -2.50 -2.47 1.56
CA ALA A 11 -1.31 -3.21 1.98
C ALA A 11 -0.97 -4.35 0.99
N SER A 12 -1.99 -5.06 0.47
CA SER A 12 -1.78 -6.06 -0.58
C SER A 12 -1.35 -5.43 -1.89
N PHE A 13 -1.94 -4.30 -2.26
CA PHE A 13 -1.60 -3.59 -3.50
C PHE A 13 -0.13 -3.12 -3.49
N ARG A 14 0.42 -2.68 -2.34
CA ARG A 14 1.84 -2.36 -2.19
C ARG A 14 2.74 -3.54 -2.58
N VAL A 15 2.41 -4.75 -2.09
CA VAL A 15 3.20 -5.96 -2.37
C VAL A 15 3.06 -6.38 -3.83
N ARG A 16 1.84 -6.30 -4.40
CA ARG A 16 1.65 -6.57 -5.83
C ARG A 16 2.51 -5.66 -6.71
N ILE A 17 2.53 -4.34 -6.40
CA ILE A 17 3.38 -3.39 -7.12
C ILE A 17 4.86 -3.81 -7.02
N ALA A 18 5.35 -4.15 -5.83
CA ALA A 18 6.73 -4.56 -5.65
C ALA A 18 7.09 -5.83 -6.43
N LEU A 19 6.19 -6.83 -6.43
CA LEU A 19 6.37 -8.05 -7.20
C LEU A 19 6.43 -7.77 -8.72
N GLU A 20 5.53 -6.94 -9.22
CA GLU A 20 5.52 -6.54 -10.63
C GLU A 20 6.76 -5.69 -11.02
N LEU A 21 7.22 -4.77 -10.17
CA LEU A 21 8.44 -4.00 -10.40
C LEU A 21 9.68 -4.88 -10.47
N LYS A 22 9.71 -5.97 -9.71
CA LYS A 22 10.81 -6.95 -9.70
C LYS A 22 10.66 -8.04 -10.75
N GLY A 23 9.53 -8.10 -11.46
CA GLY A 23 9.25 -9.14 -12.45
C GLY A 23 9.13 -10.54 -11.85
N LEU A 24 8.61 -10.64 -10.62
CA LEU A 24 8.48 -11.89 -9.88
C LEU A 24 7.08 -12.47 -10.03
N ASP A 25 7.02 -13.73 -10.48
CA ASP A 25 5.77 -14.49 -10.56
C ASP A 25 5.35 -15.03 -9.18
N TYR A 26 4.05 -15.05 -8.92
CA TYR A 26 3.47 -15.56 -7.68
C TYR A 26 2.06 -16.11 -7.89
N ASP A 27 1.67 -17.06 -7.06
CA ASP A 27 0.30 -17.54 -6.98
C ASP A 27 -0.56 -16.51 -6.23
N TYR A 28 -1.58 -16.01 -6.89
CA TYR A 28 -2.55 -15.09 -6.29
C TYR A 28 -3.59 -15.89 -5.50
N VAL A 29 -3.63 -15.74 -4.17
CA VAL A 29 -4.60 -16.41 -3.30
C VAL A 29 -5.55 -15.36 -2.71
N PRO A 30 -6.81 -15.30 -3.15
CA PRO A 30 -7.77 -14.32 -2.65
C PRO A 30 -8.21 -14.62 -1.22
N VAL A 31 -8.34 -13.57 -0.39
CA VAL A 31 -8.90 -13.62 0.96
C VAL A 31 -9.86 -12.46 1.11
N HIS A 32 -11.16 -12.72 1.01
CA HIS A 32 -12.17 -11.69 0.88
C HIS A 32 -12.51 -11.00 2.21
N LEU A 33 -12.03 -9.75 2.40
CA LEU A 33 -12.18 -9.01 3.66
C LEU A 33 -13.62 -8.62 4.00
N VAL A 34 -14.45 -8.31 2.98
CA VAL A 34 -15.84 -7.92 3.24
C VAL A 34 -16.68 -9.12 3.65
N LYS A 35 -16.44 -10.31 3.04
CA LYS A 35 -17.07 -11.59 3.41
C LYS A 35 -16.53 -12.15 4.73
N GLY A 36 -15.47 -11.58 5.30
CA GLY A 36 -14.92 -11.99 6.59
C GLY A 36 -14.00 -13.21 6.52
N GLU A 37 -13.55 -13.64 5.34
CA GLU A 37 -12.70 -14.82 5.18
C GLU A 37 -11.40 -14.74 5.98
N HIS A 38 -10.85 -13.51 6.17
CA HIS A 38 -9.65 -13.27 6.97
C HIS A 38 -9.81 -13.59 8.46
N THR A 39 -11.05 -13.75 8.95
CA THR A 39 -11.33 -14.09 10.36
C THR A 39 -11.72 -15.56 10.55
N GLN A 40 -11.71 -16.35 9.49
CA GLN A 40 -12.00 -17.80 9.55
C GLN A 40 -10.76 -18.60 9.95
N ASP A 41 -10.98 -19.78 10.56
CA ASP A 41 -9.91 -20.65 11.03
C ASP A 41 -8.92 -21.03 9.93
N ALA A 42 -9.40 -21.21 8.71
CA ALA A 42 -8.58 -21.52 7.55
C ALA A 42 -7.50 -20.44 7.29
N TYR A 43 -7.86 -19.16 7.42
CA TYR A 43 -6.89 -18.09 7.25
C TYR A 43 -6.13 -17.77 8.55
N ALA A 44 -6.72 -17.99 9.71
CA ALA A 44 -6.02 -17.88 11.00
C ALA A 44 -4.81 -18.82 11.06
N ALA A 45 -4.90 -20.00 10.45
CA ALA A 45 -3.77 -20.93 10.31
C ALA A 45 -2.66 -20.42 9.34
N VAL A 46 -2.99 -19.48 8.44
CA VAL A 46 -2.04 -18.85 7.52
C VAL A 46 -1.42 -17.60 8.12
N SER A 47 -2.21 -16.80 8.83
CA SER A 47 -1.83 -15.48 9.35
C SER A 47 -2.33 -15.30 10.78
N ALA A 48 -1.42 -15.34 11.75
CA ALA A 48 -1.76 -15.14 13.16
C ALA A 48 -2.40 -13.76 13.43
N SER A 49 -2.06 -12.74 12.64
CA SER A 49 -2.65 -11.41 12.74
C SER A 49 -4.03 -11.29 12.08
N GLN A 50 -4.43 -12.28 11.27
CA GLN A 50 -5.66 -12.26 10.46
C GLN A 50 -5.76 -11.01 9.55
N LEU A 51 -4.61 -10.53 9.09
CA LEU A 51 -4.50 -9.40 8.17
C LEU A 51 -3.93 -9.85 6.83
N VAL A 52 -4.31 -9.16 5.77
CA VAL A 52 -3.69 -9.28 4.45
C VAL A 52 -2.77 -8.08 4.18
N PRO A 53 -1.66 -8.26 3.45
CA PRO A 53 -1.20 -9.49 2.82
C PRO A 53 -0.46 -10.43 3.78
N THR A 54 -0.46 -11.72 3.43
CA THR A 54 0.53 -12.70 3.90
C THR A 54 1.25 -13.24 2.67
N PHE A 55 2.56 -13.30 2.74
CA PHE A 55 3.42 -13.78 1.65
C PHE A 55 4.09 -15.09 2.07
N GLU A 56 3.87 -16.16 1.30
CA GLU A 56 4.47 -17.47 1.51
C GLU A 56 5.60 -17.65 0.51
N ILE A 57 6.81 -17.82 1.00
CA ILE A 57 7.99 -18.09 0.18
C ILE A 57 8.05 -19.57 -0.22
N ASP A 58 8.95 -19.95 -1.12
CA ASP A 58 8.99 -21.31 -1.69
C ASP A 58 9.33 -22.39 -0.66
N SER A 59 10.04 -22.05 0.42
CA SER A 59 10.31 -22.97 1.54
C SER A 59 9.12 -23.17 2.48
N GLY A 60 8.02 -22.39 2.32
CA GLY A 60 6.80 -22.50 3.08
C GLY A 60 6.69 -21.54 4.27
N GLU A 61 7.74 -20.76 4.58
CA GLU A 61 7.66 -19.72 5.60
C GLU A 61 6.75 -18.58 5.13
N ARG A 62 6.09 -17.95 6.12
CA ARG A 62 5.09 -16.92 5.89
C ARG A 62 5.47 -15.61 6.53
N LEU A 63 5.40 -14.55 5.74
CA LEU A 63 5.70 -13.19 6.15
C LEU A 63 4.42 -12.35 6.15
N GLY A 64 4.17 -11.63 7.24
CA GLY A 64 3.16 -10.59 7.31
C GLY A 64 3.77 -9.21 7.15
N GLN A 65 2.91 -8.16 7.16
CA GLN A 65 3.28 -6.75 7.03
C GLN A 65 3.89 -6.39 5.67
N SER A 66 3.14 -5.60 4.89
CA SER A 66 3.54 -5.23 3.53
C SER A 66 4.93 -4.61 3.42
N MET A 67 5.34 -3.83 4.39
CA MET A 67 6.66 -3.20 4.41
C MET A 67 7.76 -4.25 4.59
N ALA A 68 7.61 -5.17 5.55
CA ALA A 68 8.56 -6.24 5.78
C ALA A 68 8.66 -7.19 4.57
N ILE A 69 7.53 -7.51 3.93
CA ILE A 69 7.51 -8.32 2.72
C ILE A 69 8.28 -7.65 1.59
N ILE A 70 8.07 -6.35 1.36
CA ILE A 70 8.73 -5.61 0.28
C ILE A 70 10.24 -5.48 0.57
N GLU A 71 10.64 -5.20 1.80
CA GLU A 71 12.06 -5.15 2.16
C GLU A 71 12.73 -6.53 2.03
N TYR A 72 12.05 -7.61 2.45
CA TYR A 72 12.53 -8.97 2.20
C TYR A 72 12.74 -9.23 0.70
N LEU A 73 11.75 -8.91 -0.14
CA LEU A 73 11.86 -9.05 -1.59
C LEU A 73 13.03 -8.22 -2.15
N ASP A 74 13.28 -7.03 -1.61
CA ASP A 74 14.37 -6.16 -2.05
C ASP A 74 15.75 -6.72 -1.70
N GLU A 75 15.88 -7.40 -0.55
CA GLU A 75 17.12 -8.04 -0.11
C GLU A 75 17.43 -9.35 -0.88
N VAL A 76 16.41 -10.20 -1.08
CA VAL A 76 16.63 -11.51 -1.74
C VAL A 76 16.58 -11.45 -3.27
N HIS A 77 15.98 -10.40 -3.82
CA HIS A 77 15.94 -10.12 -5.26
C HIS A 77 16.46 -8.69 -5.52
N PRO A 78 17.79 -8.49 -5.48
CA PRO A 78 18.41 -7.15 -5.55
C PRO A 78 18.29 -6.47 -6.93
N GLN A 79 17.80 -7.18 -7.95
CA GLN A 79 17.50 -6.60 -9.25
C GLN A 79 16.31 -5.63 -9.11
N HIS A 80 16.41 -4.47 -9.77
CA HIS A 80 15.43 -3.40 -9.64
C HIS A 80 15.18 -2.98 -8.18
N PRO A 81 16.21 -2.44 -7.49
CA PRO A 81 16.14 -2.11 -6.08
C PRO A 81 15.07 -1.04 -5.81
N LEU A 82 14.30 -1.24 -4.75
CA LEU A 82 13.25 -0.31 -4.30
C LEU A 82 13.77 0.67 -3.25
N LEU A 83 15.02 0.53 -2.84
CA LEU A 83 15.72 1.44 -1.94
C LEU A 83 17.03 1.94 -2.57
N PRO A 84 17.39 3.22 -2.38
CA PRO A 84 18.67 3.76 -2.83
C PRO A 84 19.87 3.03 -2.21
N PRO A 85 21.06 3.11 -2.84
CA PRO A 85 22.25 2.42 -2.33
C PRO A 85 22.82 3.06 -1.07
N ASP A 86 22.66 4.37 -0.90
CA ASP A 86 23.21 5.11 0.24
C ASP A 86 22.25 5.10 1.46
N ALA A 87 22.82 5.15 2.65
CA ALA A 87 22.09 5.05 3.90
C ALA A 87 21.07 6.20 4.11
N LEU A 88 21.43 7.42 3.73
CA LEU A 88 20.54 8.58 3.89
C LEU A 88 19.34 8.50 2.92
N GLY A 89 19.59 8.14 1.66
CA GLY A 89 18.53 7.90 0.67
C GLY A 89 17.58 6.80 1.12
N ARG A 90 18.11 5.67 1.62
CA ARG A 90 17.29 4.57 2.19
C ARG A 90 16.42 5.06 3.35
N ALA A 91 16.97 5.87 4.25
CA ALA A 91 16.22 6.44 5.37
C ALA A 91 15.10 7.37 4.89
N ARG A 92 15.37 8.24 3.91
CA ARG A 92 14.36 9.15 3.33
C ARG A 92 13.23 8.42 2.64
N VAL A 93 13.55 7.41 1.82
CA VAL A 93 12.52 6.58 1.15
C VAL A 93 11.67 5.84 2.18
N ARG A 94 12.29 5.27 3.23
CA ARG A 94 11.55 4.61 4.31
C ARG A 94 10.67 5.58 5.09
N ALA A 95 11.14 6.80 5.36
CA ALA A 95 10.34 7.81 6.05
C ALA A 95 9.08 8.17 5.26
N LEU A 96 9.19 8.41 3.95
CA LEU A 96 8.05 8.65 3.07
C LEU A 96 7.09 7.44 3.05
N ALA A 97 7.62 6.24 2.91
CA ALA A 97 6.81 5.01 2.88
C ALA A 97 6.08 4.78 4.21
N GLN A 98 6.75 5.01 5.34
CA GLN A 98 6.18 4.84 6.68
C GLN A 98 5.16 5.92 7.01
N LEU A 99 5.32 7.15 6.53
CA LEU A 99 4.30 8.19 6.68
C LEU A 99 2.96 7.70 6.11
N VAL A 100 2.97 7.03 4.97
CA VAL A 100 1.75 6.41 4.42
C VAL A 100 1.36 5.15 5.20
N ALA A 101 2.30 4.24 5.45
CA ALA A 101 2.01 2.92 5.98
C ALA A 101 1.70 2.92 7.49
N CYS A 102 2.29 3.85 8.26
CA CYS A 102 2.19 3.88 9.71
C CYS A 102 1.34 5.04 10.24
N GLU A 103 1.21 6.15 9.49
CA GLU A 103 0.49 7.33 9.97
C GLU A 103 -0.87 7.53 9.28
N ILE A 104 -1.00 7.26 7.96
CA ILE A 104 -2.25 7.43 7.22
C ILE A 104 -3.09 6.15 7.24
N HIS A 105 -2.52 5.06 6.72
CA HIS A 105 -3.26 3.81 6.48
C HIS A 105 -3.89 3.21 7.75
N PRO A 106 -3.24 3.17 8.92
CA PRO A 106 -3.82 2.55 10.11
C PRO A 106 -5.09 3.24 10.59
N LEU A 107 -5.19 4.57 10.48
CA LEU A 107 -6.36 5.35 10.89
C LEU A 107 -7.58 5.08 9.99
N ASN A 108 -7.34 4.65 8.75
CA ASN A 108 -8.36 4.41 7.73
C ASN A 108 -8.52 2.92 7.37
N ASN A 109 -7.89 2.03 8.16
CA ASN A 109 -8.02 0.60 7.97
C ASN A 109 -9.47 0.15 8.21
N LEU A 110 -9.91 -0.87 7.45
CA LEU A 110 -11.27 -1.41 7.52
C LEU A 110 -11.72 -1.76 8.95
N ARG A 111 -10.80 -2.30 9.79
CA ARG A 111 -11.11 -2.63 11.19
C ARG A 111 -11.43 -1.39 12.02
N VAL A 112 -10.73 -0.27 11.80
CA VAL A 112 -10.98 1.00 12.48
C VAL A 112 -12.32 1.57 12.02
N LEU A 113 -12.56 1.63 10.71
CA LEU A 113 -13.83 2.12 10.15
C LEU A 113 -15.03 1.28 10.63
N LYS A 114 -14.88 -0.06 10.68
CA LYS A 114 -15.90 -0.95 11.25
C LYS A 114 -16.14 -0.66 12.74
N TYR A 115 -15.10 -0.40 13.53
CA TYR A 115 -15.21 -0.06 14.95
C TYR A 115 -15.95 1.27 15.16
N LEU A 116 -15.60 2.31 14.40
CA LEU A 116 -16.29 3.61 14.45
C LEU A 116 -17.81 3.46 14.25
N VAL A 117 -18.22 2.70 13.21
CA VAL A 117 -19.64 2.54 12.90
C VAL A 117 -20.33 1.56 13.85
N ARG A 118 -19.72 0.38 14.09
CA ARG A 118 -20.41 -0.70 14.82
C ARG A 118 -20.39 -0.53 16.32
N GLN A 119 -19.29 -0.02 16.89
CA GLN A 119 -19.13 0.14 18.34
C GLN A 119 -19.45 1.57 18.79
N LEU A 120 -18.84 2.57 18.14
CA LEU A 120 -19.03 3.97 18.51
C LEU A 120 -20.26 4.61 17.87
N LYS A 121 -20.99 3.86 16.99
CA LYS A 121 -22.22 4.32 16.32
C LYS A 121 -22.06 5.62 15.52
N VAL A 122 -20.85 5.86 15.01
CA VAL A 122 -20.55 7.00 14.14
C VAL A 122 -21.35 6.87 12.85
N GLN A 123 -22.01 7.93 12.41
CA GLN A 123 -22.77 7.96 11.17
C GLN A 123 -21.86 7.90 9.94
N GLU A 124 -22.37 7.45 8.80
CA GLU A 124 -21.59 7.20 7.58
C GLU A 124 -20.92 8.47 7.03
N ASP A 125 -21.58 9.61 7.11
CA ASP A 125 -21.02 10.90 6.70
C ASP A 125 -19.83 11.32 7.59
N ALA A 126 -19.96 11.16 8.91
CA ALA A 126 -18.90 11.44 9.87
C ALA A 126 -17.72 10.45 9.72
N LYS A 127 -17.98 9.16 9.43
CA LYS A 127 -16.94 8.17 9.07
C LYS A 127 -16.22 8.60 7.78
N SER A 128 -16.94 9.06 6.78
CA SER A 128 -16.37 9.53 5.51
C SER A 128 -15.56 10.82 5.72
N ALA A 129 -16.02 11.72 6.58
CA ALA A 129 -15.27 12.91 6.98
C ALA A 129 -13.98 12.55 7.74
N TRP A 130 -14.01 11.59 8.67
CA TRP A 130 -12.84 11.02 9.31
C TRP A 130 -11.82 10.54 8.29
N TYR A 131 -12.27 9.74 7.31
CA TYR A 131 -11.39 9.17 6.29
C TYR A 131 -10.70 10.28 5.50
N ARG A 132 -11.47 11.24 4.96
CA ARG A 132 -10.95 12.36 4.19
C ARG A 132 -9.96 13.21 5.00
N HIS A 133 -10.30 13.49 6.26
CA HIS A 133 -9.45 14.29 7.15
C HIS A 133 -8.05 13.68 7.30
N TRP A 134 -7.96 12.41 7.71
CA TRP A 134 -6.67 11.78 7.98
C TRP A 134 -5.85 11.52 6.71
N VAL A 135 -6.51 11.18 5.61
CA VAL A 135 -5.79 11.05 4.33
C VAL A 135 -5.26 12.40 3.88
N ARG A 136 -6.08 13.44 3.93
CA ARG A 136 -5.66 14.79 3.51
C ARG A 136 -4.50 15.31 4.35
N GLN A 137 -4.63 15.26 5.66
CA GLN A 137 -3.59 15.72 6.59
C GLN A 137 -2.26 14.98 6.36
N GLY A 138 -2.32 13.66 6.22
CA GLY A 138 -1.12 12.86 5.98
C GLY A 138 -0.49 13.12 4.62
N LEU A 139 -1.28 13.30 3.55
CA LEU A 139 -0.75 13.64 2.23
C LEU A 139 -0.19 15.06 2.15
N GLU A 140 -0.72 16.01 2.92
CA GLU A 140 -0.09 17.33 3.07
C GLU A 140 1.28 17.24 3.75
N ALA A 141 1.42 16.38 4.76
CA ALA A 141 2.72 16.10 5.36
C ALA A 141 3.66 15.45 4.33
N PHE A 142 3.17 14.47 3.57
CA PHE A 142 3.92 13.81 2.48
C PHE A 142 4.39 14.82 1.42
N GLU A 143 3.53 15.74 0.99
CA GLU A 143 3.88 16.80 0.04
C GLU A 143 4.98 17.72 0.59
N ARG A 144 4.90 18.10 1.89
CA ARG A 144 5.94 18.89 2.54
C ARG A 144 7.28 18.17 2.58
N GLU A 145 7.29 16.86 2.90
CA GLU A 145 8.52 16.04 2.88
C GLU A 145 9.11 15.95 1.45
N LEU A 146 8.27 15.68 0.44
CA LEU A 146 8.73 15.71 -0.95
C LEU A 146 9.33 17.06 -1.34
N SER A 147 8.77 18.16 -0.83
CA SER A 147 9.22 19.51 -1.14
C SER A 147 10.60 19.85 -0.55
N GLN A 148 11.05 19.11 0.48
CA GLN A 148 12.41 19.23 1.01
C GLN A 148 13.47 18.47 0.17
N LEU A 149 13.03 17.61 -0.73
CA LEU A 149 13.91 16.81 -1.59
C LEU A 149 14.13 17.50 -2.94
N PRO A 150 15.21 17.20 -3.65
CA PRO A 150 15.36 17.64 -5.03
C PRO A 150 14.19 17.18 -5.90
N PRO A 151 13.84 17.92 -6.97
CA PRO A 151 12.84 17.47 -7.94
C PRO A 151 13.20 16.10 -8.52
N SER A 152 12.22 15.21 -8.62
CA SER A 152 12.39 13.83 -9.08
C SER A 152 11.15 13.34 -9.82
N THR A 153 11.30 12.31 -10.66
CA THR A 153 10.18 11.71 -11.41
C THR A 153 9.25 10.93 -10.48
N TYR A 154 9.82 10.16 -9.54
CA TYR A 154 9.09 9.38 -8.54
C TYR A 154 9.23 10.03 -7.15
N CYS A 155 8.73 9.43 -6.13
CA CYS A 155 8.88 9.97 -4.77
C CYS A 155 10.34 10.25 -4.39
N TYR A 156 11.28 9.47 -4.95
CA TYR A 156 12.71 9.68 -4.76
C TYR A 156 13.49 9.20 -5.99
N GLY A 157 14.12 10.14 -6.71
CA GLY A 157 14.97 9.81 -7.86
C GLY A 157 14.20 9.53 -9.15
N SER A 158 14.84 8.76 -10.04
CA SER A 158 14.37 8.51 -11.41
C SER A 158 13.74 7.14 -11.62
N THR A 159 13.73 6.28 -10.61
CA THR A 159 13.12 4.94 -10.62
C THR A 159 12.14 4.78 -9.48
N PRO A 160 11.09 3.94 -9.62
CA PRO A 160 10.16 3.67 -8.54
C PRO A 160 10.85 3.13 -7.27
N THR A 161 10.37 3.53 -6.12
CA THR A 161 10.89 3.14 -4.82
C THR A 161 9.80 2.53 -3.93
N LEU A 162 10.17 2.07 -2.74
CA LEU A 162 9.25 1.64 -1.70
C LEU A 162 8.21 2.73 -1.34
N ALA A 163 8.58 4.02 -1.43
CA ALA A 163 7.66 5.12 -1.18
C ALA A 163 6.53 5.17 -2.23
N ASP A 164 6.85 4.92 -3.49
CA ASP A 164 5.89 4.86 -4.59
C ASP A 164 4.93 3.66 -4.44
N CYS A 165 5.47 2.51 -4.01
CA CYS A 165 4.64 1.35 -3.68
C CYS A 165 3.60 1.65 -2.59
N CYS A 166 3.91 2.57 -1.67
CA CYS A 166 2.98 3.01 -0.62
C CYS A 166 2.04 4.11 -1.09
N LEU A 167 2.52 5.07 -1.86
CA LEU A 167 1.75 6.23 -2.32
C LEU A 167 0.58 5.82 -3.22
N VAL A 168 0.83 5.00 -4.24
CA VAL A 168 -0.18 4.67 -5.26
C VAL A 168 -1.44 4.03 -4.65
N PRO A 169 -1.36 3.02 -3.78
CA PRO A 169 -2.55 2.46 -3.12
C PRO A 169 -3.28 3.48 -2.23
N GLN A 170 -2.55 4.42 -1.63
CA GLN A 170 -3.15 5.44 -0.78
C GLN A 170 -3.97 6.45 -1.61
N ILE A 171 -3.43 6.92 -2.73
CA ILE A 171 -4.16 7.81 -3.67
C ILE A 171 -5.36 7.07 -4.25
N PHE A 172 -5.20 5.81 -4.69
CA PHE A 172 -6.31 4.98 -5.19
C PHE A 172 -7.48 4.93 -4.20
N ASN A 173 -7.22 4.66 -2.94
CA ASN A 173 -8.26 4.63 -1.91
C ASN A 173 -8.78 6.03 -1.56
N GLY A 174 -7.93 7.04 -1.57
CA GLY A 174 -8.36 8.43 -1.36
C GLY A 174 -9.39 8.89 -2.40
N ARG A 175 -9.18 8.53 -3.67
CA ARG A 175 -10.15 8.82 -4.75
C ARG A 175 -11.51 8.17 -4.52
N ARG A 176 -11.55 6.99 -3.94
CA ARG A 176 -12.81 6.27 -3.62
C ARG A 176 -13.62 6.93 -2.49
N PHE A 177 -13.00 7.78 -1.69
CA PHE A 177 -13.62 8.52 -0.59
C PHE A 177 -13.72 10.01 -0.86
N ASP A 178 -13.51 10.42 -2.10
CA ASP A 178 -13.60 11.83 -2.54
C ASP A 178 -12.65 12.75 -1.74
N VAL A 179 -11.41 12.29 -1.50
CA VAL A 179 -10.36 13.12 -0.90
C VAL A 179 -9.95 14.20 -1.89
N ASP A 180 -9.86 15.43 -1.42
CA ASP A 180 -9.30 16.53 -2.20
C ASP A 180 -7.77 16.42 -2.28
N PHE A 181 -7.22 16.41 -3.48
CA PHE A 181 -5.79 16.37 -3.76
C PHE A 181 -5.23 17.73 -4.25
N SER A 182 -6.02 18.80 -4.21
CA SER A 182 -5.59 20.13 -4.63
C SER A 182 -4.38 20.60 -3.80
N GLY A 183 -3.41 21.25 -4.46
CA GLY A 183 -2.19 21.73 -3.79
C GLY A 183 -1.13 20.66 -3.49
N LEU A 184 -1.35 19.38 -3.84
CA LEU A 184 -0.39 18.29 -3.66
C LEU A 184 0.37 18.02 -4.97
N ALA A 185 1.02 19.05 -5.52
CA ALA A 185 1.54 19.03 -6.89
C ALA A 185 2.63 17.97 -7.09
N ARG A 186 3.60 17.83 -6.18
CA ARG A 186 4.68 16.84 -6.28
C ARG A 186 4.19 15.42 -6.02
N THR A 187 3.31 15.26 -5.06
CA THR A 187 2.66 13.98 -4.73
C THR A 187 1.90 13.45 -5.94
N MET A 188 1.11 14.31 -6.60
CA MET A 188 0.32 13.89 -7.76
C MET A 188 1.19 13.67 -9.00
N ALA A 189 2.25 14.45 -9.21
CA ALA A 189 3.21 14.20 -10.29
C ALA A 189 3.91 12.84 -10.14
N ALA A 190 4.35 12.48 -8.93
CA ALA A 190 4.93 11.16 -8.65
C ALA A 190 3.89 10.03 -8.87
N TYR A 191 2.65 10.23 -8.42
CA TYR A 191 1.56 9.30 -8.69
C TYR A 191 1.31 9.10 -10.18
N ASP A 192 1.24 10.17 -10.96
CA ASP A 192 1.00 10.10 -12.41
C ASP A 192 2.15 9.39 -13.14
N ALA A 193 3.40 9.64 -12.75
CA ALA A 193 4.56 8.91 -13.25
C ALA A 193 4.48 7.40 -12.93
N CYS A 194 4.09 7.05 -11.72
CA CYS A 194 3.84 5.65 -11.35
C CYS A 194 2.74 5.02 -12.21
N MET A 195 1.64 5.72 -12.43
CA MET A 195 0.52 5.20 -13.22
C MET A 195 0.82 5.07 -14.72
N ALA A 196 1.84 5.77 -15.23
CA ALA A 196 2.37 5.54 -16.57
C ALA A 196 3.24 4.27 -16.67
N HIS A 197 3.72 3.72 -15.56
CA HIS A 197 4.60 2.56 -15.53
C HIS A 197 3.80 1.24 -15.58
N PRO A 198 4.15 0.27 -16.47
CA PRO A 198 3.38 -0.98 -16.68
C PRO A 198 3.17 -1.81 -15.41
N ALA A 199 4.17 -1.90 -14.52
CA ALA A 199 4.07 -2.66 -13.27
C ALA A 199 2.95 -2.15 -12.35
N PHE A 200 2.80 -0.83 -12.24
CA PHE A 200 1.72 -0.24 -11.45
C PHE A 200 0.35 -0.45 -12.09
N GLN A 201 0.29 -0.39 -13.42
CA GLN A 201 -0.96 -0.68 -14.15
C GLN A 201 -1.38 -2.13 -13.94
N LYS A 202 -0.46 -3.09 -14.09
CA LYS A 202 -0.73 -4.52 -13.92
C LYS A 202 -1.18 -4.86 -12.50
N ALA A 203 -0.58 -4.24 -11.49
CA ALA A 203 -0.89 -4.49 -10.07
C ALA A 203 -2.23 -3.90 -9.60
N GLN A 204 -2.93 -3.10 -10.42
CA GLN A 204 -4.17 -2.41 -10.02
C GLN A 204 -5.27 -3.37 -9.55
N PRO A 205 -6.12 -2.93 -8.61
CA PRO A 205 -7.28 -3.70 -8.17
C PRO A 205 -8.20 -4.18 -9.30
N ALA A 206 -8.37 -3.38 -10.35
CA ALA A 206 -9.18 -3.74 -11.52
C ALA A 206 -8.67 -4.97 -12.28
N ASN A 207 -7.38 -5.27 -12.19
CA ASN A 207 -6.73 -6.38 -12.88
C ASN A 207 -6.57 -7.63 -12.00
N CYS A 208 -7.08 -7.58 -10.75
CA CYS A 208 -7.01 -8.73 -9.84
C CYS A 208 -8.13 -9.75 -10.13
N PRO A 209 -7.85 -11.07 -10.00
CA PRO A 209 -8.82 -12.11 -10.33
C PRO A 209 -10.03 -12.16 -9.38
N ASP A 210 -9.92 -11.61 -8.18
CA ASP A 210 -11.01 -11.48 -7.20
C ASP A 210 -11.72 -10.11 -7.27
N ASN A 211 -11.48 -9.33 -8.32
CA ASN A 211 -12.21 -8.08 -8.53
C ASN A 211 -13.67 -8.40 -8.88
N GLU A 212 -14.55 -8.09 -7.95
CA GLU A 212 -16.00 -8.11 -8.14
C GLU A 212 -16.39 -6.71 -8.68
N ALA A 213 -16.39 -6.53 -10.02
CA ALA A 213 -16.79 -5.31 -10.69
C ALA A 213 -18.33 -5.16 -10.70
#